data_4e49085bd7f542b94cfa1891384e336e
#
_entry.id   4e49085bd7f542b94cfa1891384e336e
#
_cell.length_a   1.000
_cell.length_b   1.000
_cell.length_c   1.000
_cell.angle_alpha   90.00
_cell.angle_beta   90.00
_cell.angle_gamma   90.00
#
_symmetry.space_group_name_H-M   'P 1'
#
loop_
_entity.id
_entity.type
_entity.pdbx_description
1 polymer ?
#
loop_
_entity_poly.entity_id
_entity_poly.type
_entity_poly.pdbx_seq_one_letter_code
_entity_poly.pdbx_strand_id
1 'polypeptide(L)'
;MAFESLSDKLSAAFKKLRGKGRLTQSDVKEAMKEVRMALLEADVSFKVVKDFTKSVTERASGADVLEALSPAQQVIKIVNEELVRLMGSENQRLTIGSKSPSVVMLVGLQGAGKTTNGAKLAALMRKQGKRPLLVACDIYRPAAIKQLETVGKQLDIPVFQMGTQNPVDIAKAAIEYAKKHGNDLVFLDTAGRLHIDEELMQELRNIRDAVEPSEIMLVVDAMTGQDAVNAANAFNDALGVTGVMLTKLDGDARGGAALSIKASTGKPIKFIGVGEKLDQIEPFYPDRMASRILGMGDMLTLIEKAEQSFDEKKALELAEKMKANRFTLQDYMEQMRSLRGMGDLNDLAGMIPGMDAKALKGAKGDEKSLARTEAIILSMTPSERDNPQMLNSSRKKRIAAGSGTSVVDINRLLKQFDAMQQMMKQMSGKNLKKLQRKLGTGGGKGFGGLGGLF
;
A
#
# COMPACT_ATOMS: atom_id res chain seq x y z
N MET A 1 -1.35 7.56 -8.51
CA MET A 1 -0.50 6.70 -7.64
C MET A 1 0.30 7.59 -6.69
N ALA A 2 0.60 7.08 -5.49
CA ALA A 2 1.47 7.79 -4.56
C ALA A 2 2.81 8.16 -5.24
N PHE A 3 3.28 9.39 -5.02
CA PHE A 3 4.55 9.90 -5.53
C PHE A 3 4.69 10.00 -7.07
N GLU A 4 3.64 9.83 -7.87
CA GLU A 4 3.74 9.77 -9.34
C GLU A 4 4.43 11.01 -9.93
N SER A 5 4.03 12.20 -9.50
CA SER A 5 4.62 13.46 -9.96
C SER A 5 6.09 13.61 -9.58
N LEU A 6 6.45 13.23 -8.35
CA LEU A 6 7.84 13.29 -7.88
C LEU A 6 8.71 12.26 -8.60
N SER A 7 8.20 11.04 -8.75
CA SER A 7 8.88 9.94 -9.44
C SER A 7 9.18 10.28 -10.90
N ASP A 8 8.20 10.84 -11.63
CA ASP A 8 8.36 11.25 -13.03
C ASP A 8 9.50 12.30 -13.17
N LYS A 9 9.54 13.28 -12.29
CA LYS A 9 10.55 14.36 -12.31
C LYS A 9 11.95 13.85 -11.96
N LEU A 10 12.06 13.02 -10.92
CA LEU A 10 13.34 12.40 -10.54
C LEU A 10 13.85 11.45 -11.62
N SER A 11 12.98 10.64 -12.21
CA SER A 11 13.32 9.77 -13.33
C SER A 11 13.83 10.55 -14.54
N ALA A 12 13.23 11.71 -14.86
CA ALA A 12 13.69 12.59 -15.93
C ALA A 12 15.08 13.18 -15.65
N ALA A 13 15.34 13.62 -14.41
CA ALA A 13 16.65 14.13 -13.99
C ALA A 13 17.74 13.04 -14.12
N PHE A 14 17.45 11.82 -13.66
CA PHE A 14 18.40 10.71 -13.72
C PHE A 14 18.57 10.14 -15.13
N LYS A 15 17.59 10.24 -16.02
CA LYS A 15 17.71 9.84 -17.43
C LYS A 15 18.81 10.62 -18.15
N LYS A 16 18.97 11.90 -17.84
CA LYS A 16 20.04 12.75 -18.38
C LYS A 16 21.44 12.30 -17.96
N LEU A 17 21.57 11.76 -16.72
CA LEU A 17 22.84 11.22 -16.22
C LEU A 17 23.19 9.87 -16.87
N ARG A 18 22.21 9.00 -17.12
CA ARG A 18 22.44 7.65 -17.69
C ARG A 18 23.07 7.68 -19.10
N GLY A 19 22.88 8.75 -19.84
CA GLY A 19 23.45 8.92 -21.19
C GLY A 19 24.93 9.33 -21.23
N LYS A 20 25.54 9.64 -20.06
CA LYS A 20 26.93 10.14 -19.98
C LYS A 20 27.86 9.02 -19.51
N GLY A 21 28.84 8.64 -20.34
CA GLY A 21 29.80 7.58 -20.00
C GLY A 21 30.76 7.93 -18.84
N ARG A 22 31.00 9.23 -18.60
CA ARG A 22 31.72 9.77 -17.43
C ARG A 22 30.91 10.94 -16.87
N LEU A 23 30.80 11.01 -15.56
CA LEU A 23 30.19 12.13 -14.87
C LEU A 23 31.25 13.07 -14.31
N THR A 24 31.10 14.36 -14.57
CA THR A 24 31.87 15.41 -13.92
C THR A 24 31.16 15.91 -12.68
N GLN A 25 31.87 16.59 -11.79
CA GLN A 25 31.23 17.26 -10.64
C GLN A 25 30.14 18.26 -11.07
N SER A 26 30.32 18.87 -12.26
CA SER A 26 29.31 19.78 -12.83
C SER A 26 28.03 19.04 -13.19
N ASP A 27 28.14 17.84 -13.76
CA ASP A 27 26.98 17.00 -14.12
C ASP A 27 26.17 16.59 -12.88
N VAL A 28 26.87 16.21 -11.80
CA VAL A 28 26.23 15.88 -10.52
C VAL A 28 25.53 17.09 -9.93
N LYS A 29 26.17 18.26 -9.93
CA LYS A 29 25.58 19.52 -9.44
C LYS A 29 24.34 19.91 -10.23
N GLU A 30 24.35 19.76 -11.56
CA GLU A 30 23.21 20.05 -12.42
C GLU A 30 22.05 19.12 -12.12
N ALA A 31 22.29 17.80 -12.03
CA ALA A 31 21.27 16.83 -11.67
C ALA A 31 20.70 17.11 -10.28
N MET A 32 21.54 17.44 -9.30
CA MET A 32 21.08 17.78 -7.95
C MET A 32 20.26 19.08 -7.91
N LYS A 33 20.48 20.00 -8.83
CA LYS A 33 19.62 21.18 -9.00
C LYS A 33 18.21 20.79 -9.46
N GLU A 34 18.10 19.86 -10.41
CA GLU A 34 16.81 19.33 -10.86
C GLU A 34 16.10 18.52 -9.75
N VAL A 35 16.84 17.65 -9.04
CA VAL A 35 16.34 16.92 -7.87
C VAL A 35 15.82 17.87 -6.80
N ARG A 36 16.57 18.96 -6.51
CA ARG A 36 16.15 20.00 -5.57
C ARG A 36 14.82 20.63 -5.98
N MET A 37 14.68 21.00 -7.25
CA MET A 37 13.42 21.59 -7.75
C MET A 37 12.27 20.59 -7.65
N ALA A 38 12.48 19.32 -8.02
CA ALA A 38 11.46 18.27 -7.92
C ALA A 38 10.97 18.07 -6.48
N LEU A 39 11.89 18.06 -5.50
CA LEU A 39 11.55 17.94 -4.08
C LEU A 39 10.79 19.16 -3.54
N LEU A 40 11.19 20.38 -3.94
CA LEU A 40 10.49 21.61 -3.53
C LEU A 40 9.07 21.67 -4.13
N GLU A 41 8.91 21.29 -5.39
CA GLU A 41 7.60 21.20 -6.04
C GLU A 41 6.72 20.09 -5.46
N ALA A 42 7.33 19.09 -4.81
CA ALA A 42 6.65 18.06 -4.04
C ALA A 42 6.30 18.50 -2.60
N ASP A 43 6.42 19.78 -2.26
CA ASP A 43 6.17 20.33 -0.92
C ASP A 43 7.10 19.78 0.18
N VAL A 44 8.31 19.33 -0.18
CA VAL A 44 9.33 18.97 0.82
C VAL A 44 9.89 20.27 1.42
N SER A 45 10.08 20.32 2.74
CA SER A 45 10.55 21.52 3.41
C SER A 45 11.94 21.95 2.90
N PHE A 46 12.16 23.26 2.74
CA PHE A 46 13.40 23.81 2.18
C PHE A 46 14.65 23.36 2.93
N LYS A 47 14.59 23.29 4.27
CA LYS A 47 15.69 22.82 5.10
C LYS A 47 16.06 21.37 4.76
N VAL A 48 15.07 20.51 4.69
CA VAL A 48 15.26 19.08 4.35
C VAL A 48 15.87 18.92 2.96
N VAL A 49 15.35 19.66 1.97
CA VAL A 49 15.87 19.63 0.60
C VAL A 49 17.30 20.13 0.51
N LYS A 50 17.65 21.19 1.25
CA LYS A 50 19.02 21.72 1.30
C LYS A 50 20.00 20.70 1.89
N ASP A 51 19.65 20.10 3.03
CA ASP A 51 20.50 19.14 3.73
C ASP A 51 20.65 17.86 2.89
N PHE A 52 19.57 17.36 2.28
CA PHE A 52 19.58 16.24 1.38
C PHE A 52 20.48 16.45 0.17
N THR A 53 20.28 17.54 -0.57
CA THR A 53 21.08 17.82 -1.78
C THR A 53 22.55 18.05 -1.47
N LYS A 54 22.87 18.64 -0.32
CA LYS A 54 24.24 18.80 0.17
C LYS A 54 24.87 17.43 0.45
N SER A 55 24.21 16.56 1.23
CA SER A 55 24.69 15.23 1.56
C SER A 55 24.95 14.39 0.32
N VAL A 56 23.99 14.35 -0.63
CA VAL A 56 24.17 13.62 -1.88
C VAL A 56 25.35 14.15 -2.70
N THR A 57 25.49 15.48 -2.81
CA THR A 57 26.60 16.09 -3.59
C THR A 57 27.94 15.78 -2.98
N GLU A 58 28.08 15.86 -1.66
CA GLU A 58 29.32 15.54 -0.94
C GLU A 58 29.69 14.06 -1.12
N ARG A 59 28.74 13.16 -0.93
CA ARG A 59 28.95 11.71 -1.11
C ARG A 59 29.27 11.35 -2.55
N ALA A 60 28.57 11.91 -3.52
CA ALA A 60 28.81 11.67 -4.95
C ALA A 60 30.16 12.22 -5.43
N SER A 61 30.69 13.27 -4.79
CA SER A 61 32.00 13.86 -5.12
C SER A 61 33.17 13.11 -4.43
N GLY A 62 32.92 12.46 -3.29
CA GLY A 62 33.93 11.72 -2.51
C GLY A 62 33.89 10.20 -2.68
N ALA A 63 32.92 9.68 -3.47
CA ALA A 63 32.77 8.24 -3.62
C ALA A 63 33.90 7.66 -4.45
N ASP A 64 34.70 6.78 -3.86
CA ASP A 64 35.54 5.86 -4.58
C ASP A 64 34.67 5.06 -5.56
N VAL A 65 35.01 5.11 -6.84
CA VAL A 65 34.26 4.51 -7.93
C VAL A 65 34.21 2.99 -7.70
N LEU A 66 33.03 2.46 -7.33
CA LEU A 66 32.84 1.02 -7.34
C LEU A 66 32.93 0.57 -8.80
N GLU A 67 33.99 -0.15 -9.18
CA GLU A 67 34.28 -0.61 -10.55
C GLU A 67 33.12 -1.35 -11.22
N ALA A 68 32.17 -1.88 -10.42
CA ALA A 68 31.02 -2.65 -10.89
C ALA A 68 29.81 -1.81 -11.32
N LEU A 69 29.76 -0.50 -11.03
CA LEU A 69 28.61 0.36 -11.30
C LEU A 69 29.01 1.53 -12.21
N SER A 70 28.12 1.91 -13.15
CA SER A 70 28.31 3.15 -13.90
C SER A 70 28.20 4.36 -12.97
N PRO A 71 28.88 5.49 -13.26
CA PRO A 71 28.82 6.68 -12.43
C PRO A 71 27.39 7.18 -12.17
N ALA A 72 26.50 7.07 -13.15
CA ALA A 72 25.08 7.41 -13.02
C ALA A 72 24.36 6.47 -12.02
N GLN A 73 24.65 5.18 -12.06
CA GLN A 73 24.07 4.20 -11.10
C GLN A 73 24.55 4.47 -9.68
N GLN A 74 25.79 4.92 -9.48
CA GLN A 74 26.31 5.30 -8.17
C GLN A 74 25.57 6.52 -7.60
N VAL A 75 25.35 7.55 -8.39
CA VAL A 75 24.57 8.73 -7.96
C VAL A 75 23.15 8.32 -7.58
N ILE A 76 22.48 7.50 -8.39
CA ILE A 76 21.12 7.00 -8.07
C ILE A 76 21.11 6.18 -6.79
N LYS A 77 22.13 5.33 -6.56
CA LYS A 77 22.28 4.55 -5.32
C LYS A 77 22.42 5.48 -4.11
N ILE A 78 23.28 6.51 -4.19
CA ILE A 78 23.48 7.48 -3.11
C ILE A 78 22.17 8.22 -2.82
N VAL A 79 21.43 8.64 -3.86
CA VAL A 79 20.11 9.28 -3.70
C VAL A 79 19.12 8.35 -3.01
N ASN A 80 19.07 7.08 -3.40
CA ASN A 80 18.21 6.08 -2.76
C ASN A 80 18.54 5.92 -1.27
N GLU A 81 19.81 5.75 -0.93
CA GLU A 81 20.27 5.61 0.45
C GLU A 81 19.93 6.85 1.31
N GLU A 82 20.10 8.04 0.75
CA GLU A 82 19.74 9.29 1.43
C GLU A 82 18.22 9.44 1.60
N LEU A 83 17.40 9.02 0.63
CA LEU A 83 15.94 8.98 0.78
C LEU A 83 15.53 8.02 1.89
N VAL A 84 16.10 6.81 1.91
CA VAL A 84 15.86 5.82 2.97
C VAL A 84 16.22 6.40 4.34
N ARG A 85 17.41 7.02 4.47
CA ARG A 85 17.85 7.66 5.70
C ARG A 85 16.92 8.78 6.16
N LEU A 86 16.46 9.62 5.22
CA LEU A 86 15.55 10.71 5.49
C LEU A 86 14.20 10.21 6.04
N MET A 87 13.70 9.09 5.53
CA MET A 87 12.43 8.49 5.94
C MET A 87 12.53 7.60 7.20
N GLY A 88 13.76 7.27 7.68
CA GLY A 88 13.92 6.58 8.95
C GLY A 88 14.66 5.24 8.92
N SER A 89 15.28 4.88 7.81
CA SER A 89 16.14 3.70 7.58
C SER A 89 15.43 2.36 7.69
N GLU A 90 14.61 2.13 8.72
CA GLU A 90 13.97 0.84 9.01
C GLU A 90 12.49 1.01 9.32
N ASN A 91 11.72 -0.06 9.08
CA ASN A 91 10.32 -0.13 9.50
C ASN A 91 10.25 -0.17 11.05
N GLN A 92 9.40 0.68 11.60
CA GLN A 92 9.11 0.71 13.03
C GLN A 92 7.72 0.15 13.30
N ARG A 93 7.66 -0.93 14.08
CA ARG A 93 6.39 -1.58 14.45
C ARG A 93 5.61 -0.77 15.49
N LEU A 94 4.34 -1.11 15.66
CA LEU A 94 3.51 -0.60 16.74
C LEU A 94 4.14 -0.95 18.09
N THR A 95 4.26 0.03 18.98
CA THR A 95 4.80 -0.18 20.33
C THR A 95 3.73 -0.84 21.21
N ILE A 96 3.95 -2.09 21.57
CA ILE A 96 3.09 -2.83 22.49
C ILE A 96 3.76 -2.80 23.86
N GLY A 97 3.05 -2.27 24.86
CA GLY A 97 3.55 -2.20 26.22
C GLY A 97 3.64 -3.57 26.90
N SER A 98 4.35 -3.63 28.01
CA SER A 98 4.44 -4.84 28.84
C SER A 98 3.16 -5.09 29.65
N LYS A 99 2.36 -4.05 29.89
CA LYS A 99 1.06 -4.13 30.59
C LYS A 99 -0.03 -4.51 29.59
N SER A 100 -0.95 -5.40 29.97
CA SER A 100 -2.13 -5.73 29.18
C SER A 100 -3.38 -5.14 29.84
N PRO A 101 -4.27 -4.49 29.05
CA PRO A 101 -4.16 -4.20 27.62
C PRO A 101 -3.13 -3.10 27.30
N SER A 102 -2.50 -3.17 26.14
CA SER A 102 -1.73 -2.05 25.59
C SER A 102 -2.68 -1.01 25.01
N VAL A 103 -2.39 0.27 25.22
CA VAL A 103 -3.24 1.38 24.77
C VAL A 103 -2.56 2.14 23.64
N VAL A 104 -3.26 2.28 22.53
CA VAL A 104 -2.88 3.10 21.37
C VAL A 104 -3.80 4.29 21.31
N MET A 105 -3.27 5.48 21.48
CA MET A 105 -4.02 6.73 21.41
C MET A 105 -3.86 7.35 20.02
N LEU A 106 -4.96 7.48 19.28
CA LEU A 106 -4.96 8.10 17.95
C LEU A 106 -5.20 9.60 18.08
N VAL A 107 -4.27 10.42 17.64
CA VAL A 107 -4.35 11.89 17.68
C VAL A 107 -4.17 12.51 16.30
N GLY A 108 -4.64 13.75 16.10
CA GLY A 108 -4.51 14.46 14.82
C GLY A 108 -5.71 15.36 14.53
N LEU A 109 -5.62 16.14 13.46
CA LEU A 109 -6.66 17.08 13.05
C LEU A 109 -7.94 16.37 12.59
N GLN A 110 -9.03 17.13 12.53
CA GLN A 110 -10.28 16.66 11.94
C GLN A 110 -10.08 16.35 10.45
N GLY A 111 -10.67 15.24 9.97
CA GLY A 111 -10.53 14.83 8.58
C GLY A 111 -9.23 14.12 8.22
N ALA A 112 -8.26 14.03 9.16
CA ALA A 112 -7.01 13.27 8.95
C ALA A 112 -7.21 11.75 8.82
N GLY A 113 -8.41 11.23 9.12
CA GLY A 113 -8.73 9.82 8.96
C GLY A 113 -8.47 8.95 10.19
N LYS A 114 -8.46 9.51 11.41
CA LYS A 114 -8.23 8.79 12.67
C LYS A 114 -9.13 7.57 12.83
N THR A 115 -10.45 7.78 12.82
CA THR A 115 -11.47 6.74 12.99
C THR A 115 -11.28 5.59 11.99
N THR A 116 -11.20 5.91 10.70
CA THR A 116 -11.12 4.88 9.66
C THR A 116 -9.78 4.14 9.71
N ASN A 117 -8.65 4.86 9.80
CA ASN A 117 -7.34 4.21 9.77
C ASN A 117 -6.98 3.58 11.12
N GLY A 118 -7.51 4.08 12.24
CA GLY A 118 -7.44 3.39 13.53
C GLY A 118 -8.13 2.03 13.49
N ALA A 119 -9.32 1.95 12.89
CA ALA A 119 -10.03 0.70 12.71
C ALA A 119 -9.31 -0.26 11.72
N LYS A 120 -8.73 0.27 10.63
CA LYS A 120 -7.89 -0.52 9.71
C LYS A 120 -6.66 -1.10 10.44
N LEU A 121 -6.01 -0.28 11.28
CA LEU A 121 -4.86 -0.73 12.07
C LEU A 121 -5.27 -1.81 13.08
N ALA A 122 -6.41 -1.64 13.75
CA ALA A 122 -6.96 -2.66 14.64
C ALA A 122 -7.24 -3.97 13.89
N ALA A 123 -7.79 -3.91 12.67
CA ALA A 123 -7.99 -5.09 11.83
C ALA A 123 -6.68 -5.76 11.42
N LEU A 124 -5.64 -4.97 11.10
CA LEU A 124 -4.30 -5.49 10.82
C LEU A 124 -3.71 -6.21 12.04
N MET A 125 -3.86 -5.64 13.23
CA MET A 125 -3.40 -6.26 14.48
C MET A 125 -4.18 -7.54 14.79
N ARG A 126 -5.49 -7.57 14.52
CA ARG A 126 -6.31 -8.78 14.67
C ARG A 126 -5.82 -9.92 13.76
N LYS A 127 -5.46 -9.64 12.52
CA LYS A 127 -4.84 -10.62 11.61
C LYS A 127 -3.53 -11.18 12.16
N GLN A 128 -2.83 -10.41 13.01
CA GLN A 128 -1.60 -10.83 13.70
C GLN A 128 -1.88 -11.53 15.05
N GLY A 129 -3.13 -11.91 15.32
CA GLY A 129 -3.51 -12.66 16.52
C GLY A 129 -3.78 -11.83 17.76
N LYS A 130 -3.86 -10.48 17.63
CA LYS A 130 -4.27 -9.59 18.74
C LYS A 130 -5.80 -9.54 18.88
N ARG A 131 -6.27 -9.13 20.06
CA ARG A 131 -7.69 -8.96 20.35
C ARG A 131 -7.97 -7.48 20.61
N PRO A 132 -8.11 -6.66 19.53
CA PRO A 132 -8.32 -5.23 19.66
C PRO A 132 -9.71 -4.87 20.17
N LEU A 133 -9.79 -3.71 20.85
CA LEU A 133 -11.00 -3.00 21.23
C LEU A 133 -10.91 -1.58 20.66
N LEU A 134 -11.93 -1.13 19.95
CA LEU A 134 -12.05 0.25 19.50
C LEU A 134 -12.84 1.05 20.56
N VAL A 135 -12.43 2.28 20.84
CA VAL A 135 -13.03 3.14 21.87
C VAL A 135 -13.38 4.50 21.29
N ALA A 136 -14.65 4.89 21.39
CA ALA A 136 -15.14 6.16 20.89
C ALA A 136 -14.92 7.27 21.94
N CYS A 137 -13.85 8.04 21.80
CA CYS A 137 -13.55 9.23 22.61
C CYS A 137 -13.85 10.55 21.88
N ASP A 138 -14.24 10.54 20.60
CA ASP A 138 -14.75 11.73 19.87
C ASP A 138 -16.23 11.94 20.21
N ILE A 139 -16.48 12.58 21.35
CA ILE A 139 -17.84 12.81 21.89
C ILE A 139 -18.53 14.02 21.25
N TYR A 140 -17.77 14.92 20.61
CA TYR A 140 -18.29 16.16 20.04
C TYR A 140 -19.05 15.94 18.73
N ARG A 141 -18.84 14.79 18.09
CA ARG A 141 -19.50 14.41 16.85
C ARG A 141 -20.28 13.11 17.01
N PRO A 142 -21.58 13.17 17.25
CA PRO A 142 -22.41 11.96 17.42
C PRO A 142 -22.32 11.00 16.21
N ALA A 143 -22.11 11.55 15.02
CA ALA A 143 -21.88 10.74 13.82
C ALA A 143 -20.57 9.95 13.87
N ALA A 144 -19.53 10.41 14.58
CA ALA A 144 -18.26 9.70 14.71
C ALA A 144 -18.39 8.41 15.53
N ILE A 145 -19.17 8.44 16.61
CA ILE A 145 -19.47 7.25 17.43
C ILE A 145 -20.16 6.19 16.56
N LYS A 146 -21.22 6.58 15.84
CA LYS A 146 -21.93 5.67 14.92
C LYS A 146 -21.06 5.16 13.80
N GLN A 147 -20.17 6.01 13.28
CA GLN A 147 -19.19 5.62 12.25
C GLN A 147 -18.25 4.54 12.78
N LEU A 148 -17.69 4.73 13.99
CA LEU A 148 -16.80 3.76 14.61
C LEU A 148 -17.52 2.43 14.87
N GLU A 149 -18.76 2.45 15.38
CA GLU A 149 -19.60 1.26 15.57
C GLU A 149 -19.84 0.52 14.24
N THR A 150 -20.16 1.25 13.16
CA THR A 150 -20.41 0.66 11.85
C THR A 150 -19.14 -0.01 11.30
N VAL A 151 -17.99 0.67 11.38
CA VAL A 151 -16.72 0.12 10.91
C VAL A 151 -16.27 -1.04 11.80
N GLY A 152 -16.42 -0.95 13.12
CA GLY A 152 -16.13 -2.03 14.05
C GLY A 152 -16.94 -3.30 13.73
N LYS A 153 -18.24 -3.14 13.45
CA LYS A 153 -19.13 -4.24 13.05
C LYS A 153 -18.70 -4.87 11.72
N GLN A 154 -18.32 -4.05 10.74
CA GLN A 154 -17.81 -4.56 9.44
C GLN A 154 -16.52 -5.36 9.58
N LEU A 155 -15.66 -4.96 10.53
CA LEU A 155 -14.39 -5.61 10.80
C LEU A 155 -14.49 -6.72 11.87
N ASP A 156 -15.68 -6.96 12.44
CA ASP A 156 -15.92 -7.86 13.59
C ASP A 156 -14.96 -7.56 14.75
N ILE A 157 -14.83 -6.27 15.09
CA ILE A 157 -14.05 -5.75 16.23
C ILE A 157 -15.00 -5.07 17.20
N PRO A 158 -14.97 -5.41 18.51
CA PRO A 158 -15.83 -4.77 19.49
C PRO A 158 -15.52 -3.28 19.63
N VAL A 159 -16.59 -2.49 19.84
CA VAL A 159 -16.50 -1.05 20.06
C VAL A 159 -17.07 -0.73 21.43
N PHE A 160 -16.28 0.01 22.21
CA PHE A 160 -16.71 0.54 23.52
C PHE A 160 -17.06 2.02 23.38
N GLN A 161 -18.20 2.41 23.93
CA GLN A 161 -18.65 3.79 23.97
C GLN A 161 -19.49 4.06 25.24
N MET A 162 -19.51 5.30 25.69
CA MET A 162 -20.33 5.76 26.80
C MET A 162 -21.10 7.05 26.46
N GLY A 163 -21.47 7.21 25.18
CA GLY A 163 -22.15 8.41 24.68
C GLY A 163 -21.26 9.65 24.78
N THR A 164 -21.82 10.72 25.35
CA THR A 164 -21.17 12.04 25.46
C THR A 164 -20.52 12.30 26.82
N GLN A 165 -20.12 11.27 27.55
CA GLN A 165 -19.42 11.39 28.82
C GLN A 165 -18.00 11.91 28.62
N ASN A 166 -17.33 12.30 29.70
CA ASN A 166 -15.96 12.83 29.63
C ASN A 166 -15.02 11.83 28.97
N PRO A 167 -14.21 12.21 27.96
CA PRO A 167 -13.31 11.31 27.23
C PRO A 167 -12.28 10.60 28.13
N VAL A 168 -11.84 11.23 29.23
CA VAL A 168 -10.94 10.61 30.22
C VAL A 168 -11.59 9.44 30.90
N ASP A 169 -12.87 9.62 31.31
CA ASP A 169 -13.63 8.57 32.00
C ASP A 169 -13.96 7.42 31.05
N ILE A 170 -14.29 7.74 29.77
CA ILE A 170 -14.47 6.73 28.70
C ILE A 170 -13.21 5.90 28.54
N ALA A 171 -12.04 6.54 28.46
CA ALA A 171 -10.77 5.85 28.27
C ALA A 171 -10.42 4.93 29.44
N LYS A 172 -10.61 5.39 30.68
CA LYS A 172 -10.42 4.56 31.90
C LYS A 172 -11.36 3.36 31.91
N ALA A 173 -12.66 3.60 31.70
CA ALA A 173 -13.67 2.55 31.70
C ALA A 173 -13.44 1.51 30.59
N ALA A 174 -12.96 1.95 29.43
CA ALA A 174 -12.59 1.07 28.31
C ALA A 174 -11.43 0.12 28.67
N ILE A 175 -10.43 0.57 29.42
CA ILE A 175 -9.33 -0.28 29.89
C ILE A 175 -9.85 -1.35 30.83
N GLU A 176 -10.72 -1.00 31.78
CA GLU A 176 -11.33 -1.98 32.69
C GLU A 176 -12.25 -2.96 31.94
N TYR A 177 -12.98 -2.46 30.93
CA TYR A 177 -13.76 -3.32 30.04
C TYR A 177 -12.86 -4.30 29.28
N ALA A 178 -11.76 -3.82 28.69
CA ALA A 178 -10.81 -4.65 27.96
C ALA A 178 -10.20 -5.76 28.82
N LYS A 179 -9.83 -5.46 30.08
CA LYS A 179 -9.34 -6.46 31.05
C LYS A 179 -10.37 -7.56 31.29
N LYS A 180 -11.64 -7.19 31.53
CA LYS A 180 -12.73 -8.13 31.79
C LYS A 180 -13.07 -9.03 30.60
N HIS A 181 -12.95 -8.50 29.36
CA HIS A 181 -13.32 -9.23 28.14
C HIS A 181 -12.11 -9.86 27.42
N GLY A 182 -10.92 -9.73 28.01
CA GLY A 182 -9.70 -10.33 27.50
C GLY A 182 -9.17 -9.68 26.22
N ASN A 183 -9.52 -8.40 25.97
CA ASN A 183 -8.87 -7.62 24.91
C ASN A 183 -7.45 -7.25 25.36
N ASP A 184 -6.47 -7.43 24.47
CA ASP A 184 -5.06 -7.17 24.77
C ASP A 184 -4.53 -5.86 24.16
N LEU A 185 -5.36 -5.22 23.31
CA LEU A 185 -5.00 -3.98 22.59
C LEU A 185 -6.23 -3.05 22.53
N VAL A 186 -6.07 -1.80 22.96
CA VAL A 186 -7.13 -0.79 23.00
C VAL A 186 -6.75 0.38 22.11
N PHE A 187 -7.62 0.75 21.18
CA PHE A 187 -7.47 1.91 20.31
C PHE A 187 -8.42 3.02 20.74
N LEU A 188 -7.87 4.13 21.23
CA LEU A 188 -8.65 5.31 21.60
C LEU A 188 -8.79 6.23 20.37
N ASP A 189 -9.98 6.31 19.80
CA ASP A 189 -10.30 7.26 18.71
C ASP A 189 -10.68 8.60 19.32
N THR A 190 -9.70 9.52 19.42
CA THR A 190 -9.91 10.81 20.10
C THR A 190 -10.50 11.86 19.17
N ALA A 191 -11.03 12.91 19.75
CA ALA A 191 -11.53 14.06 19.02
C ALA A 191 -10.44 14.69 18.13
N GLY A 192 -10.85 15.36 17.06
CA GLY A 192 -10.02 16.22 16.25
C GLY A 192 -10.78 17.49 15.94
N ARG A 193 -10.08 18.61 15.97
CA ARG A 193 -10.60 19.92 15.54
C ARG A 193 -9.96 20.33 14.23
N LEU A 194 -10.54 21.32 13.55
CA LEU A 194 -10.03 21.84 12.28
C LEU A 194 -8.68 22.51 12.45
N HIS A 195 -8.44 23.10 13.61
CA HIS A 195 -7.21 23.78 13.98
C HIS A 195 -6.70 23.27 15.32
N ILE A 196 -5.42 23.42 15.54
CA ILE A 196 -4.77 23.14 16.81
C ILE A 196 -5.13 24.28 17.77
N ASP A 197 -5.81 23.97 18.84
CA ASP A 197 -6.13 24.89 19.94
C ASP A 197 -5.73 24.29 21.30
N GLU A 198 -5.58 25.13 22.30
CA GLU A 198 -5.10 24.73 23.62
C GLU A 198 -6.12 23.80 24.34
N GLU A 199 -7.41 23.99 24.09
CA GLU A 199 -8.46 23.16 24.69
C GLU A 199 -8.37 21.71 24.22
N LEU A 200 -8.21 21.50 22.91
CA LEU A 200 -7.97 20.16 22.35
C LEU A 200 -6.69 19.53 22.93
N MET A 201 -5.60 20.31 22.95
CA MET A 201 -4.32 19.80 23.44
C MET A 201 -4.38 19.47 24.95
N GLN A 202 -5.12 20.24 25.74
CA GLN A 202 -5.31 19.94 27.15
C GLN A 202 -6.16 18.67 27.36
N GLU A 203 -7.23 18.50 26.59
CA GLU A 203 -8.03 17.26 26.63
C GLU A 203 -7.16 16.03 26.31
N LEU A 204 -6.37 16.10 25.24
CA LEU A 204 -5.49 15.00 24.84
C LEU A 204 -4.40 14.71 25.89
N ARG A 205 -3.84 15.74 26.53
CA ARG A 205 -2.91 15.57 27.67
C ARG A 205 -3.62 14.86 28.85
N ASN A 206 -4.83 15.27 29.17
CA ASN A 206 -5.60 14.67 30.26
C ASN A 206 -5.89 13.18 30.00
N ILE A 207 -6.24 12.81 28.77
CA ILE A 207 -6.42 11.41 28.38
C ILE A 207 -5.08 10.67 28.49
N ARG A 208 -4.00 11.19 27.90
CA ARG A 208 -2.66 10.60 27.94
C ARG A 208 -2.22 10.31 29.38
N ASP A 209 -2.32 11.30 30.26
CA ASP A 209 -1.84 11.21 31.63
C ASP A 209 -2.70 10.25 32.47
N ALA A 210 -3.98 10.08 32.10
CA ALA A 210 -4.92 9.19 32.77
C ALA A 210 -4.74 7.71 32.44
N VAL A 211 -4.27 7.40 31.21
CA VAL A 211 -4.20 6.01 30.70
C VAL A 211 -2.79 5.56 30.34
N GLU A 212 -1.80 6.46 30.36
CA GLU A 212 -0.39 6.18 30.03
C GLU A 212 -0.26 5.30 28.77
N PRO A 213 -0.67 5.79 27.58
CA PRO A 213 -0.69 4.97 26.37
C PRO A 213 0.72 4.46 26.01
N SER A 214 0.81 3.21 25.59
CA SER A 214 2.08 2.63 25.08
C SER A 214 2.47 3.22 23.73
N GLU A 215 1.49 3.72 22.98
CA GLU A 215 1.66 4.36 21.69
C GLU A 215 0.77 5.59 21.55
N ILE A 216 1.35 6.73 21.19
CA ILE A 216 0.60 7.93 20.76
C ILE A 216 0.83 8.04 19.26
N MET A 217 -0.15 7.60 18.48
CA MET A 217 -0.09 7.55 17.02
C MET A 217 -0.71 8.82 16.44
N LEU A 218 0.12 9.66 15.86
CA LEU A 218 -0.33 10.83 15.13
C LEU A 218 -0.82 10.42 13.73
N VAL A 219 -2.06 10.70 13.44
CA VAL A 219 -2.68 10.47 12.11
C VAL A 219 -2.69 11.77 11.33
N VAL A 220 -2.05 11.76 10.16
CA VAL A 220 -1.84 12.95 9.33
C VAL A 220 -2.27 12.68 7.89
N ASP A 221 -2.98 13.63 7.31
CA ASP A 221 -3.33 13.61 5.89
C ASP A 221 -2.13 14.02 5.04
N ALA A 222 -1.60 13.11 4.23
CA ALA A 222 -0.44 13.35 3.38
C ALA A 222 -0.67 14.45 2.33
N MET A 223 -1.94 14.66 1.93
CA MET A 223 -2.30 15.64 0.90
C MET A 223 -2.18 17.09 1.38
N THR A 224 -2.10 17.33 2.69
CA THR A 224 -2.01 18.69 3.25
C THR A 224 -0.60 19.28 3.18
N GLY A 225 0.38 18.55 2.65
CA GLY A 225 1.72 19.06 2.36
C GLY A 225 2.43 19.62 3.62
N GLN A 226 2.84 20.88 3.59
CA GLN A 226 3.59 21.50 4.69
C GLN A 226 2.73 21.67 5.97
N ASP A 227 1.40 21.80 5.85
CA ASP A 227 0.52 21.87 7.03
C ASP A 227 0.53 20.58 7.83
N ALA A 228 0.72 19.43 7.16
CA ALA A 228 0.95 18.14 7.82
C ALA A 228 2.18 18.17 8.73
N VAL A 229 3.26 18.83 8.29
CA VAL A 229 4.51 18.95 9.05
C VAL A 229 4.34 19.88 10.24
N ASN A 230 3.64 21.01 10.03
CA ASN A 230 3.33 21.96 11.10
C ASN A 230 2.47 21.31 12.19
N ALA A 231 1.42 20.60 11.80
CA ALA A 231 0.59 19.83 12.71
C ALA A 231 1.40 18.77 13.46
N ALA A 232 2.26 18.03 12.75
CA ALA A 232 3.08 17.00 13.36
C ALA A 232 4.02 17.53 14.44
N ASN A 233 4.65 18.69 14.21
CA ASN A 233 5.48 19.34 15.22
C ASN A 233 4.66 19.73 16.45
N ALA A 234 3.53 20.42 16.27
CA ALA A 234 2.72 20.90 17.38
C ALA A 234 2.15 19.75 18.23
N PHE A 235 1.66 18.67 17.61
CA PHE A 235 1.22 17.47 18.34
C PHE A 235 2.38 16.78 19.06
N ASN A 236 3.56 16.71 18.43
CA ASN A 236 4.73 16.13 19.04
C ASN A 236 5.19 16.92 20.28
N ASP A 237 5.23 18.25 20.19
CA ASP A 237 5.65 19.12 21.27
C ASP A 237 4.66 19.05 22.47
N ALA A 238 3.35 18.95 22.20
CA ALA A 238 2.32 18.90 23.22
C ALA A 238 2.18 17.53 23.90
N LEU A 239 2.34 16.44 23.15
CA LEU A 239 1.95 15.08 23.60
C LEU A 239 3.11 14.08 23.64
N GLY A 240 4.24 14.37 22.98
CA GLY A 240 5.33 13.40 22.85
C GLY A 240 4.94 12.22 21.97
N VAL A 241 4.50 12.49 20.73
CA VAL A 241 4.11 11.49 19.73
C VAL A 241 5.17 10.38 19.63
N THR A 242 4.77 9.12 19.52
CA THR A 242 5.68 7.97 19.42
C THR A 242 5.78 7.40 18.01
N GLY A 243 4.80 7.67 17.16
CA GLY A 243 4.76 7.25 15.78
C GLY A 243 3.76 8.05 14.96
N VAL A 244 3.95 8.03 13.64
CA VAL A 244 3.09 8.73 12.67
C VAL A 244 2.45 7.72 11.73
N MET A 245 1.18 7.95 11.42
CA MET A 245 0.45 7.26 10.37
C MET A 245 0.06 8.28 9.30
N LEU A 246 0.52 8.09 8.08
CA LEU A 246 0.14 8.91 6.93
C LEU A 246 -1.11 8.31 6.27
N THR A 247 -2.09 9.14 6.00
CA THR A 247 -3.34 8.75 5.33
C THR A 247 -3.45 9.40 3.96
N LYS A 248 -4.35 8.88 3.13
CA LYS A 248 -4.63 9.39 1.77
C LYS A 248 -3.41 9.46 0.86
N LEU A 249 -2.45 8.57 1.08
CA LEU A 249 -1.22 8.53 0.28
C LEU A 249 -1.49 8.17 -1.19
N ASP A 250 -2.58 7.44 -1.45
CA ASP A 250 -3.09 7.12 -2.79
C ASP A 250 -3.47 8.36 -3.60
N GLY A 251 -3.94 9.44 -2.95
CA GLY A 251 -4.23 10.75 -3.54
C GLY A 251 -3.03 11.69 -3.59
N ASP A 252 -1.96 11.41 -2.86
CA ASP A 252 -0.77 12.27 -2.79
C ASP A 252 0.24 11.94 -3.88
N ALA A 253 0.13 12.65 -5.00
CA ALA A 253 1.10 12.54 -6.10
C ALA A 253 2.46 13.21 -5.78
N ARG A 254 2.55 14.03 -4.73
CA ARG A 254 3.73 14.85 -4.36
C ARG A 254 4.62 14.14 -3.35
N GLY A 255 4.05 13.62 -2.27
CA GLY A 255 4.77 12.83 -1.25
C GLY A 255 5.67 13.61 -0.30
N GLY A 256 5.60 14.94 -0.32
CA GLY A 256 6.49 15.79 0.48
C GLY A 256 6.32 15.66 1.99
N ALA A 257 5.10 15.38 2.45
CA ALA A 257 4.81 15.14 3.86
C ALA A 257 5.61 13.93 4.40
N ALA A 258 5.64 12.82 3.65
CA ALA A 258 6.39 11.61 4.05
C ALA A 258 7.89 11.88 4.24
N LEU A 259 8.48 12.72 3.37
CA LEU A 259 9.89 13.08 3.45
C LEU A 259 10.20 14.09 4.56
N SER A 260 9.24 14.96 4.90
CA SER A 260 9.47 16.09 5.82
C SER A 260 9.14 15.77 7.28
N ILE A 261 8.11 14.95 7.55
CA ILE A 261 7.62 14.69 8.92
C ILE A 261 8.71 14.06 9.80
N LYS A 262 9.35 12.99 9.31
CA LYS A 262 10.43 12.33 10.07
C LYS A 262 11.60 13.27 10.32
N ALA A 263 12.00 14.05 9.31
CA ALA A 263 13.11 14.98 9.43
C ALA A 263 12.80 16.15 10.39
N SER A 264 11.54 16.57 10.48
CA SER A 264 11.11 17.68 11.32
C SER A 264 10.85 17.25 12.77
N THR A 265 10.12 16.15 12.98
CA THR A 265 9.69 15.69 14.31
C THR A 265 10.65 14.71 14.97
N GLY A 266 11.54 14.07 14.20
CA GLY A 266 12.35 12.95 14.65
C GLY A 266 11.55 11.64 14.84
N LYS A 267 10.21 11.66 14.66
CA LYS A 267 9.34 10.51 14.94
C LYS A 267 9.18 9.61 13.72
N PRO A 268 9.14 8.28 13.91
CA PRO A 268 9.04 7.34 12.79
C PRO A 268 7.63 7.36 12.17
N ILE A 269 7.58 7.25 10.85
CA ILE A 269 6.37 6.86 10.16
C ILE A 269 6.25 5.35 10.30
N LYS A 270 5.14 4.86 10.87
CA LYS A 270 4.94 3.43 11.14
C LYS A 270 4.00 2.76 10.16
N PHE A 271 2.94 3.49 9.75
CA PHE A 271 1.90 2.97 8.85
C PHE A 271 1.50 4.01 7.81
N ILE A 272 0.94 3.52 6.71
CA ILE A 272 0.38 4.32 5.62
C ILE A 272 -0.99 3.79 5.22
N GLY A 273 -1.96 4.70 5.06
CA GLY A 273 -3.25 4.43 4.44
C GLY A 273 -3.14 4.68 2.94
N VAL A 274 -3.37 3.63 2.17
CA VAL A 274 -3.17 3.61 0.71
C VAL A 274 -4.48 3.51 -0.09
N GLY A 275 -5.59 3.90 0.53
CA GLY A 275 -6.91 3.92 -0.12
C GLY A 275 -8.05 3.90 0.89
N GLU A 276 -9.30 3.84 0.39
CA GLU A 276 -10.52 3.96 1.22
C GLU A 276 -10.96 2.63 1.83
N LYS A 277 -10.66 1.48 1.20
CA LYS A 277 -11.10 0.15 1.68
C LYS A 277 -10.48 -0.18 3.04
N LEU A 278 -11.20 -0.98 3.83
CA LEU A 278 -10.82 -1.31 5.20
C LEU A 278 -9.57 -2.19 5.34
N ASP A 279 -9.11 -2.78 4.26
CA ASP A 279 -7.87 -3.57 4.16
C ASP A 279 -6.67 -2.77 3.61
N GLN A 280 -6.90 -1.51 3.17
CA GLN A 280 -5.89 -0.67 2.57
C GLN A 280 -5.11 0.14 3.63
N ILE A 281 -4.32 -0.57 4.41
CA ILE A 281 -3.31 -0.05 5.32
C ILE A 281 -2.06 -0.92 5.22
N GLU A 282 -0.90 -0.30 5.18
CA GLU A 282 0.39 -1.00 5.06
C GLU A 282 1.38 -0.48 6.12
N PRO A 283 2.28 -1.34 6.65
CA PRO A 283 3.45 -0.86 7.37
C PRO A 283 4.33 0.02 6.47
N PHE A 284 4.95 1.03 7.04
CA PHE A 284 5.82 1.92 6.30
C PHE A 284 7.24 1.34 6.19
N TYR A 285 7.68 1.06 4.97
CA TYR A 285 9.02 0.58 4.67
C TYR A 285 9.79 1.67 3.91
N PRO A 286 10.77 2.35 4.55
CA PRO A 286 11.52 3.45 3.93
C PRO A 286 12.22 3.08 2.62
N ASP A 287 12.80 1.89 2.53
CA ASP A 287 13.48 1.36 1.35
C ASP A 287 12.54 1.17 0.16
N ARG A 288 11.33 0.62 0.40
CA ARG A 288 10.30 0.46 -0.63
C ARG A 288 9.76 1.80 -1.09
N MET A 289 9.56 2.74 -0.16
CA MET A 289 9.12 4.10 -0.50
C MET A 289 10.17 4.84 -1.33
N ALA A 290 11.45 4.75 -0.97
CA ALA A 290 12.54 5.31 -1.78
C ALA A 290 12.56 4.73 -3.19
N SER A 291 12.41 3.41 -3.32
CA SER A 291 12.34 2.74 -4.63
C SER A 291 11.14 3.20 -5.46
N ARG A 292 9.96 3.37 -4.85
CA ARG A 292 8.76 3.94 -5.51
C ARG A 292 9.01 5.38 -5.98
N ILE A 293 9.57 6.22 -5.12
CA ILE A 293 9.93 7.62 -5.44
C ILE A 293 10.91 7.70 -6.61
N LEU A 294 11.85 6.77 -6.73
CA LEU A 294 12.83 6.73 -7.81
C LEU A 294 12.32 6.05 -9.09
N GLY A 295 11.06 5.62 -9.12
CA GLY A 295 10.49 4.90 -10.27
C GLY A 295 11.12 3.52 -10.51
N MET A 296 11.74 2.93 -9.47
CA MET A 296 12.38 1.61 -9.52
C MET A 296 11.42 0.46 -9.22
N GLY A 297 10.15 0.80 -8.94
CA GLY A 297 9.12 -0.16 -8.55
C GLY A 297 9.23 -0.64 -7.10
N ASP A 298 8.34 -1.54 -6.72
CA ASP A 298 8.28 -2.13 -5.38
C ASP A 298 8.00 -3.64 -5.50
N MET A 299 9.00 -4.38 -5.94
CA MET A 299 8.88 -5.82 -6.13
C MET A 299 8.64 -6.59 -4.83
N LEU A 300 9.15 -6.11 -3.70
CA LEU A 300 8.95 -6.80 -2.41
C LEU A 300 7.51 -6.72 -1.95
N THR A 301 6.88 -5.54 -2.02
CA THR A 301 5.45 -5.41 -1.71
C THR A 301 4.58 -6.21 -2.68
N LEU A 302 4.96 -6.28 -3.97
CA LEU A 302 4.26 -7.11 -4.95
C LEU A 302 4.33 -8.59 -4.59
N ILE A 303 5.52 -9.09 -4.22
CA ILE A 303 5.73 -10.48 -3.79
C ILE A 303 4.91 -10.77 -2.52
N GLU A 304 4.96 -9.91 -1.50
CA GLU A 304 4.18 -10.08 -0.28
C GLU A 304 2.66 -10.09 -0.52
N LYS A 305 2.17 -9.21 -1.40
CA LYS A 305 0.74 -9.22 -1.80
C LYS A 305 0.39 -10.50 -2.55
N ALA A 306 1.29 -10.97 -3.41
CA ALA A 306 1.12 -12.25 -4.08
C ALA A 306 1.08 -13.42 -3.07
N GLU A 307 2.03 -13.48 -2.15
CA GLU A 307 2.09 -14.53 -1.10
C GLU A 307 0.84 -14.53 -0.20
N GLN A 308 0.34 -13.36 0.20
CA GLN A 308 -0.88 -13.25 1.02
C GLN A 308 -2.13 -13.72 0.27
N SER A 309 -2.14 -13.61 -1.05
CA SER A 309 -3.25 -14.02 -1.92
C SER A 309 -3.10 -15.46 -2.42
N PHE A 310 -1.94 -16.07 -2.18
CA PHE A 310 -1.54 -17.34 -2.74
C PHE A 310 -1.89 -18.49 -1.77
N ASP A 311 -2.93 -19.23 -2.11
CA ASP A 311 -3.25 -20.50 -1.45
C ASP A 311 -2.45 -21.62 -2.15
N GLU A 312 -1.37 -22.05 -1.51
CA GLU A 312 -0.43 -23.04 -2.06
C GLU A 312 -1.14 -24.34 -2.50
N LYS A 313 -2.18 -24.77 -1.75
CA LYS A 313 -2.98 -25.94 -2.10
C LYS A 313 -3.76 -25.72 -3.39
N LYS A 314 -4.42 -24.56 -3.54
CA LYS A 314 -5.16 -24.23 -4.76
C LYS A 314 -4.25 -24.07 -5.96
N ALA A 315 -3.03 -23.55 -5.76
CA ALA A 315 -2.05 -23.43 -6.83
C ALA A 315 -1.54 -24.79 -7.32
N LEU A 316 -1.29 -25.72 -6.42
CA LEU A 316 -0.93 -27.11 -6.76
C LEU A 316 -2.07 -27.82 -7.51
N GLU A 317 -3.31 -27.73 -7.01
CA GLU A 317 -4.50 -28.27 -7.68
C GLU A 317 -4.69 -27.68 -9.08
N LEU A 318 -4.49 -26.37 -9.22
CA LEU A 318 -4.57 -25.68 -10.51
C LEU A 318 -3.48 -26.16 -11.47
N ALA A 319 -2.24 -26.30 -10.99
CA ALA A 319 -1.12 -26.81 -11.79
C ALA A 319 -1.38 -28.26 -12.24
N GLU A 320 -1.99 -29.11 -11.41
CA GLU A 320 -2.41 -30.45 -11.77
C GLU A 320 -3.54 -30.46 -12.82
N LYS A 321 -4.57 -29.62 -12.61
CA LYS A 321 -5.67 -29.44 -13.59
C LYS A 321 -5.14 -28.94 -14.94
N MET A 322 -4.17 -28.01 -14.92
CA MET A 322 -3.52 -27.50 -16.14
C MET A 322 -2.73 -28.61 -16.87
N LYS A 323 -1.93 -29.41 -16.16
CA LYS A 323 -1.22 -30.57 -16.73
C LYS A 323 -2.18 -31.61 -17.31
N ALA A 324 -3.32 -31.79 -16.67
CA ALA A 324 -4.35 -32.74 -17.10
C ALA A 324 -5.29 -32.19 -18.21
N ASN A 325 -5.07 -30.98 -18.72
CA ASN A 325 -5.97 -30.28 -19.66
C ASN A 325 -7.44 -30.14 -19.13
N ARG A 326 -7.62 -29.99 -17.83
CA ARG A 326 -8.92 -29.92 -17.16
C ARG A 326 -9.22 -28.51 -16.63
N PHE A 327 -8.62 -27.48 -17.20
CA PHE A 327 -8.88 -26.08 -16.82
C PHE A 327 -10.25 -25.65 -17.32
N THR A 328 -11.14 -25.23 -16.39
CA THR A 328 -12.56 -24.94 -16.63
C THR A 328 -12.84 -23.42 -16.58
N LEU A 329 -14.04 -22.99 -16.98
CA LEU A 329 -14.50 -21.60 -16.77
C LEU A 329 -14.67 -21.27 -15.28
N GLN A 330 -14.91 -22.27 -14.43
CA GLN A 330 -14.92 -22.10 -12.97
C GLN A 330 -13.53 -21.72 -12.46
N ASP A 331 -12.49 -22.45 -12.87
CA ASP A 331 -11.11 -22.17 -12.51
C ASP A 331 -10.68 -20.78 -13.04
N TYR A 332 -11.11 -20.41 -14.25
CA TYR A 332 -10.88 -19.07 -14.83
C TYR A 332 -11.49 -17.96 -13.98
N MET A 333 -12.73 -18.13 -13.52
CA MET A 333 -13.39 -17.17 -12.64
C MET A 333 -12.67 -17.03 -11.30
N GLU A 334 -12.21 -18.16 -10.72
CA GLU A 334 -11.48 -18.16 -9.45
C GLU A 334 -10.13 -17.44 -9.57
N GLN A 335 -9.41 -17.64 -10.69
CA GLN A 335 -8.19 -16.89 -10.98
C GLN A 335 -8.44 -15.39 -11.13
N MET A 336 -9.50 -14.99 -11.81
CA MET A 336 -9.89 -13.58 -11.92
C MET A 336 -10.22 -12.97 -10.56
N ARG A 337 -10.91 -13.70 -9.68
CA ARG A 337 -11.19 -13.26 -8.31
C ARG A 337 -9.93 -13.13 -7.48
N SER A 338 -9.00 -14.06 -7.59
CA SER A 338 -7.70 -14.00 -6.90
C SER A 338 -6.90 -12.77 -7.34
N LEU A 339 -6.83 -12.48 -8.64
CA LEU A 339 -6.18 -11.28 -9.16
C LEU A 339 -6.85 -9.98 -8.66
N ARG A 340 -8.17 -9.94 -8.58
CA ARG A 340 -8.92 -8.82 -8.02
C ARG A 340 -8.65 -8.65 -6.52
N GLY A 341 -8.43 -9.73 -5.80
CA GLY A 341 -8.07 -9.73 -4.37
C GLY A 341 -6.69 -9.15 -4.09
N MET A 342 -5.78 -9.11 -5.08
CA MET A 342 -4.44 -8.52 -4.97
C MET A 342 -4.42 -6.99 -5.04
N GLY A 343 -5.53 -6.34 -5.40
CA GLY A 343 -5.65 -4.89 -5.54
C GLY A 343 -5.91 -4.43 -6.98
N ASP A 344 -5.82 -3.10 -7.21
CA ASP A 344 -5.99 -2.53 -8.55
C ASP A 344 -4.81 -2.96 -9.45
N LEU A 345 -5.12 -3.47 -10.64
CA LEU A 345 -4.11 -3.86 -11.65
C LEU A 345 -3.15 -2.72 -12.02
N ASN A 346 -3.62 -1.46 -11.95
CA ASN A 346 -2.77 -0.29 -12.17
C ASN A 346 -1.76 -0.10 -11.04
N ASP A 347 -2.15 -0.38 -9.79
CA ASP A 347 -1.26 -0.31 -8.64
C ASP A 347 -0.20 -1.41 -8.70
N LEU A 348 -0.60 -2.63 -9.07
CA LEU A 348 0.32 -3.75 -9.27
C LEU A 348 1.32 -3.49 -10.41
N ALA A 349 0.85 -2.92 -11.52
CA ALA A 349 1.73 -2.55 -12.63
C ALA A 349 2.76 -1.48 -12.26
N GLY A 350 2.38 -0.52 -11.41
CA GLY A 350 3.31 0.51 -10.89
C GLY A 350 4.40 -0.03 -9.97
N MET A 351 4.23 -1.25 -9.43
CA MET A 351 5.23 -1.92 -8.61
C MET A 351 6.29 -2.66 -9.43
N ILE A 352 6.07 -2.87 -10.72
CA ILE A 352 7.01 -3.59 -11.62
C ILE A 352 8.00 -2.60 -12.24
N PRO A 353 9.31 -2.76 -12.02
CA PRO A 353 10.33 -1.87 -12.60
C PRO A 353 10.27 -1.86 -14.14
N GLY A 354 10.21 -0.66 -14.72
CA GLY A 354 10.22 -0.47 -16.17
C GLY A 354 8.89 -0.72 -16.89
N MET A 355 7.81 -1.03 -16.15
CA MET A 355 6.46 -1.10 -16.72
C MET A 355 5.80 0.27 -16.65
N ASP A 356 5.50 0.85 -17.81
CA ASP A 356 4.81 2.14 -17.88
C ASP A 356 3.31 1.94 -17.59
N ALA A 357 2.87 2.39 -16.41
CA ALA A 357 1.46 2.36 -16.03
C ALA A 357 0.56 3.09 -17.05
N LYS A 358 1.12 4.01 -17.86
CA LYS A 358 0.42 4.67 -18.96
C LYS A 358 0.13 3.73 -20.13
N ALA A 359 0.98 2.73 -20.36
CA ALA A 359 0.75 1.71 -21.40
C ALA A 359 -0.45 0.80 -21.06
N LEU A 360 -0.74 0.61 -19.77
CA LEU A 360 -1.90 -0.15 -19.30
C LEU A 360 -3.19 0.69 -19.20
N LYS A 361 -3.09 2.03 -19.18
CA LYS A 361 -4.29 2.90 -19.27
C LYS A 361 -5.08 2.70 -20.57
N GLY A 362 -4.45 2.13 -21.61
CA GLY A 362 -5.12 1.68 -22.84
C GLY A 362 -5.79 0.30 -22.73
N ALA A 363 -5.34 -0.51 -21.80
CA ALA A 363 -5.95 -1.79 -21.40
C ALA A 363 -6.83 -1.57 -20.17
N LYS A 364 -7.74 -0.58 -20.21
CA LYS A 364 -8.82 -0.45 -19.22
C LYS A 364 -9.65 -1.74 -19.26
N GLY A 365 -9.16 -2.75 -18.55
CA GLY A 365 -9.97 -3.85 -18.06
C GLY A 365 -10.96 -3.22 -17.09
N ASP A 366 -12.04 -2.69 -17.67
CA ASP A 366 -13.12 -2.06 -16.98
C ASP A 366 -13.53 -2.98 -15.83
N GLU A 367 -13.50 -2.52 -14.59
CA GLU A 367 -14.01 -3.27 -13.44
C GLU A 367 -15.42 -3.80 -13.73
N LYS A 368 -16.16 -3.06 -14.56
CA LYS A 368 -17.43 -3.48 -15.17
C LYS A 368 -17.28 -4.65 -16.15
N SER A 369 -16.17 -4.76 -16.86
CA SER A 369 -15.90 -5.89 -17.77
C SER A 369 -15.65 -7.19 -17.00
N LEU A 370 -14.89 -7.12 -15.92
CA LEU A 370 -14.66 -8.25 -15.00
C LEU A 370 -15.96 -8.69 -14.32
N ALA A 371 -16.74 -7.74 -13.81
CA ALA A 371 -18.05 -8.02 -13.22
C ALA A 371 -19.04 -8.66 -14.23
N ARG A 372 -19.03 -8.21 -15.48
CA ARG A 372 -19.83 -8.82 -16.56
C ARG A 372 -19.39 -10.24 -16.87
N THR A 373 -18.08 -10.48 -16.95
CA THR A 373 -17.54 -11.83 -17.17
C THR A 373 -17.92 -12.77 -16.05
N GLU A 374 -17.83 -12.34 -14.81
CA GLU A 374 -18.27 -13.09 -13.64
C GLU A 374 -19.76 -13.40 -13.67
N ALA A 375 -20.61 -12.41 -14.01
CA ALA A 375 -22.05 -12.59 -14.15
C ALA A 375 -22.40 -13.60 -15.24
N ILE A 376 -21.70 -13.59 -16.38
CA ILE A 376 -21.88 -14.58 -17.45
C ILE A 376 -21.58 -15.99 -16.93
N ILE A 377 -20.43 -16.19 -16.28
CA ILE A 377 -20.04 -17.52 -15.77
C ILE A 377 -20.99 -17.99 -14.67
N LEU A 378 -21.42 -17.11 -13.76
CA LEU A 378 -22.37 -17.44 -12.70
C LEU A 378 -23.76 -17.82 -13.25
N SER A 379 -24.14 -17.28 -14.42
CA SER A 379 -25.40 -17.63 -15.10
C SER A 379 -25.36 -18.95 -15.86
N MET A 380 -24.19 -19.61 -15.93
CA MET A 380 -24.02 -20.95 -16.50
C MET A 380 -24.28 -22.02 -15.43
N THR A 381 -24.78 -23.19 -15.85
CA THR A 381 -24.85 -24.37 -14.99
C THR A 381 -23.44 -24.92 -14.73
N PRO A 382 -23.20 -25.71 -13.66
CA PRO A 382 -21.89 -26.35 -13.43
C PRO A 382 -21.37 -27.10 -14.65
N SER A 383 -22.22 -27.93 -15.30
CA SER A 383 -21.81 -28.68 -16.51
C SER A 383 -21.43 -27.78 -17.68
N GLU A 384 -22.01 -26.58 -17.80
CA GLU A 384 -21.69 -25.62 -18.84
C GLU A 384 -20.35 -24.87 -18.54
N ARG A 385 -20.02 -24.71 -17.28
CA ARG A 385 -18.71 -24.16 -16.87
C ARG A 385 -17.59 -25.17 -17.09
N ASP A 386 -17.87 -26.45 -16.87
CA ASP A 386 -16.90 -27.53 -17.06
C ASP A 386 -16.69 -27.85 -18.56
N ASN A 387 -17.73 -27.76 -19.37
CA ASN A 387 -17.68 -28.04 -20.81
C ASN A 387 -18.34 -26.93 -21.63
N PRO A 388 -17.65 -25.82 -21.91
CA PRO A 388 -18.20 -24.70 -22.68
C PRO A 388 -18.60 -25.06 -24.11
N GLN A 389 -18.08 -26.17 -24.68
CA GLN A 389 -18.40 -26.60 -26.03
C GLN A 389 -19.85 -27.02 -26.21
N MET A 390 -20.55 -27.34 -25.12
CA MET A 390 -21.99 -27.69 -25.15
C MET A 390 -22.92 -26.46 -25.28
N LEU A 391 -22.38 -25.24 -25.30
CA LEU A 391 -23.15 -23.99 -25.37
C LEU A 391 -23.69 -23.75 -26.78
N ASN A 392 -24.92 -24.17 -27.04
CA ASN A 392 -25.65 -23.87 -28.26
C ASN A 392 -26.32 -22.47 -28.20
N SER A 393 -26.93 -22.05 -29.30
CA SER A 393 -27.59 -20.73 -29.42
C SER A 393 -28.65 -20.49 -28.35
N SER A 394 -29.47 -21.47 -28.01
CA SER A 394 -30.54 -21.36 -27.01
C SER A 394 -29.95 -21.15 -25.60
N ARG A 395 -28.91 -21.90 -25.22
CA ARG A 395 -28.20 -21.77 -23.93
C ARG A 395 -27.53 -20.40 -23.81
N LYS A 396 -26.87 -19.93 -24.87
CA LYS A 396 -26.24 -18.60 -24.90
C LYS A 396 -27.30 -17.48 -24.71
N LYS A 397 -28.47 -17.58 -25.32
CA LYS A 397 -29.57 -16.62 -25.10
C LYS A 397 -30.05 -16.63 -23.64
N ARG A 398 -30.22 -17.80 -23.02
CA ARG A 398 -30.58 -17.92 -21.60
C ARG A 398 -29.56 -17.30 -20.69
N ILE A 399 -28.26 -17.60 -20.92
CA ILE A 399 -27.16 -17.05 -20.13
C ILE A 399 -27.07 -15.54 -20.29
N ALA A 400 -27.25 -15.02 -21.51
CA ALA A 400 -27.29 -13.58 -21.78
C ALA A 400 -28.38 -12.88 -20.98
N ALA A 401 -29.60 -13.45 -20.99
CA ALA A 401 -30.73 -12.92 -20.23
C ALA A 401 -30.48 -12.97 -18.72
N GLY A 402 -29.91 -14.07 -18.19
CA GLY A 402 -29.62 -14.23 -16.77
C GLY A 402 -28.48 -13.32 -16.25
N SER A 403 -27.50 -13.00 -17.09
CA SER A 403 -26.35 -12.19 -16.74
C SER A 403 -26.53 -10.69 -17.04
N GLY A 404 -27.64 -10.29 -17.68
CA GLY A 404 -27.84 -8.92 -18.15
C GLY A 404 -26.84 -8.49 -19.23
N THR A 405 -26.29 -9.45 -20.00
CA THR A 405 -25.29 -9.21 -21.05
C THR A 405 -25.80 -9.63 -22.43
N SER A 406 -24.97 -9.51 -23.46
CA SER A 406 -25.32 -9.92 -24.82
C SER A 406 -24.69 -11.28 -25.19
N VAL A 407 -25.28 -11.94 -26.21
CA VAL A 407 -24.68 -13.17 -26.80
C VAL A 407 -23.28 -12.86 -27.39
N VAL A 408 -23.03 -11.63 -27.80
CA VAL A 408 -21.73 -11.18 -28.30
C VAL A 408 -20.69 -11.21 -27.17
N ASP A 409 -21.05 -10.77 -25.97
CA ASP A 409 -20.16 -10.78 -24.81
C ASP A 409 -19.80 -12.21 -24.40
N ILE A 410 -20.77 -13.12 -24.44
CA ILE A 410 -20.54 -14.56 -24.17
C ILE A 410 -19.56 -15.14 -25.22
N ASN A 411 -19.76 -14.86 -26.49
CA ASN A 411 -18.85 -15.35 -27.53
C ASN A 411 -17.44 -14.78 -27.39
N ARG A 412 -17.31 -13.51 -26.95
CA ARG A 412 -16.01 -12.88 -26.66
C ARG A 412 -15.31 -13.60 -25.50
N LEU A 413 -16.04 -13.87 -24.41
CA LEU A 413 -15.51 -14.62 -23.26
C LEU A 413 -15.01 -16.01 -23.67
N LEU A 414 -15.83 -16.78 -24.42
CA LEU A 414 -15.46 -18.11 -24.88
C LEU A 414 -14.21 -18.08 -25.75
N LYS A 415 -14.10 -17.10 -26.67
CA LYS A 415 -12.92 -16.91 -27.52
C LYS A 415 -11.66 -16.57 -26.71
N GLN A 416 -11.79 -15.75 -25.67
CA GLN A 416 -10.69 -15.42 -24.77
C GLN A 416 -10.25 -16.66 -23.96
N PHE A 417 -11.20 -17.42 -23.45
CA PHE A 417 -10.96 -18.65 -22.74
C PHE A 417 -10.25 -19.71 -23.61
N ASP A 418 -10.72 -19.92 -24.85
CA ASP A 418 -10.07 -20.84 -25.81
C ASP A 418 -8.64 -20.40 -26.13
N ALA A 419 -8.39 -19.10 -26.35
CA ALA A 419 -7.06 -18.57 -26.62
C ALA A 419 -6.12 -18.83 -25.42
N MET A 420 -6.62 -18.65 -24.21
CA MET A 420 -5.84 -18.91 -22.99
C MET A 420 -5.55 -20.40 -22.83
N GLN A 421 -6.52 -21.29 -23.06
CA GLN A 421 -6.28 -22.74 -23.05
C GLN A 421 -5.24 -23.17 -24.08
N GLN A 422 -5.24 -22.58 -25.28
CA GLN A 422 -4.24 -22.85 -26.31
C GLN A 422 -2.84 -22.39 -25.89
N MET A 423 -2.72 -21.19 -25.31
CA MET A 423 -1.46 -20.69 -24.76
C MET A 423 -0.91 -21.61 -23.66
N MET A 424 -1.75 -22.05 -22.74
CA MET A 424 -1.40 -23.01 -21.68
C MET A 424 -0.91 -24.34 -22.24
N LYS A 425 -1.58 -24.90 -23.26
CA LYS A 425 -1.13 -26.10 -23.96
C LYS A 425 0.25 -25.96 -24.59
N GLN A 426 0.55 -24.80 -25.15
CA GLN A 426 1.86 -24.50 -25.73
C GLN A 426 2.95 -24.39 -24.67
N MET A 427 2.62 -23.87 -23.47
CA MET A 427 3.55 -23.75 -22.34
C MET A 427 3.81 -25.06 -21.63
N SER A 428 2.84 -25.98 -21.54
CA SER A 428 2.97 -27.27 -20.85
C SER A 428 3.70 -28.36 -21.66
N GLY A 429 3.99 -28.12 -22.95
CA GLY A 429 4.68 -29.05 -23.84
C GLY A 429 6.21 -28.91 -23.80
N LYS A 430 6.91 -29.81 -24.53
CA LYS A 430 8.40 -29.89 -24.69
C LYS A 430 9.09 -28.54 -25.04
N ASN A 431 8.33 -27.49 -25.30
CA ASN A 431 8.82 -26.15 -25.63
C ASN A 431 9.36 -25.36 -24.44
N LEU A 432 8.94 -25.68 -23.19
CA LEU A 432 9.51 -25.04 -21.99
C LEU A 432 11.00 -25.35 -21.85
N LYS A 433 11.40 -26.60 -22.14
CA LYS A 433 12.83 -27.00 -22.17
C LYS A 433 13.61 -26.31 -23.31
N LYS A 434 12.95 -26.02 -24.46
CA LYS A 434 13.56 -25.28 -25.57
C LYS A 434 13.68 -23.78 -25.25
N LEU A 435 12.71 -23.19 -24.57
CA LEU A 435 12.75 -21.79 -24.15
C LEU A 435 13.81 -21.57 -23.06
N GLN A 436 13.91 -22.47 -22.08
CA GLN A 436 14.98 -22.47 -21.08
C GLN A 436 16.37 -22.65 -21.72
N ARG A 437 16.51 -23.51 -22.73
CA ARG A 437 17.77 -23.65 -23.49
C ARG A 437 18.10 -22.39 -24.31
N LYS A 438 17.12 -21.69 -24.90
CA LYS A 438 17.35 -20.43 -25.64
C LYS A 438 17.68 -19.25 -24.73
N LEU A 439 17.12 -19.19 -23.52
CA LEU A 439 17.45 -18.19 -22.51
C LEU A 439 18.76 -18.51 -21.76
N GLY A 440 19.16 -19.78 -21.72
CA GLY A 440 20.39 -20.22 -21.05
C GLY A 440 21.66 -20.22 -21.88
N THR A 441 21.59 -19.95 -23.21
CA THR A 441 22.76 -19.94 -24.13
C THR A 441 23.18 -18.55 -24.58
N GLY A 442 22.55 -17.47 -24.08
CA GLY A 442 23.03 -16.09 -24.25
C GLY A 442 23.70 -15.64 -22.97
N GLY A 443 25.05 -15.63 -22.97
CA GLY A 443 25.90 -15.43 -21.80
C GLY A 443 25.60 -14.21 -20.94
N GLY A 444 25.76 -14.36 -19.63
CA GLY A 444 25.77 -13.26 -18.67
C GLY A 444 25.11 -13.64 -17.35
N LYS A 445 25.92 -13.91 -16.36
CA LYS A 445 25.58 -14.16 -14.96
C LYS A 445 24.49 -13.22 -14.42
N GLY A 446 23.42 -13.78 -13.86
CA GLY A 446 22.54 -13.05 -12.97
C GLY A 446 21.05 -13.17 -13.25
N PHE A 447 20.45 -14.34 -13.08
CA PHE A 447 19.02 -14.52 -12.77
C PHE A 447 18.78 -15.98 -12.33
N GLY A 448 19.38 -16.35 -11.22
CA GLY A 448 19.00 -17.57 -10.50
C GLY A 448 17.96 -17.17 -9.46
N GLY A 449 16.69 -17.43 -9.72
CA GLY A 449 15.68 -17.19 -8.72
C GLY A 449 14.22 -17.07 -9.19
N LEU A 450 13.91 -17.49 -10.42
CA LEU A 450 12.51 -17.48 -10.90
C LEU A 450 12.05 -18.86 -11.39
N GLY A 451 12.53 -19.92 -10.76
CA GLY A 451 12.15 -21.31 -11.06
C GLY A 451 10.97 -21.84 -10.24
N GLY A 452 10.19 -20.99 -9.58
CA GLY A 452 9.11 -21.41 -8.68
C GLY A 452 7.78 -20.67 -8.81
N LEU A 453 7.58 -19.92 -9.87
CA LEU A 453 6.36 -19.11 -10.04
C LEU A 453 5.67 -19.38 -11.38
N PHE A 454 5.37 -20.67 -11.64
CA PHE A 454 4.30 -21.09 -12.56
C PHE A 454 3.91 -22.54 -12.21
#